data_b8b57518cf0e6a1d7db067a7cac27859
#
_entry.id   b8b57518cf0e6a1d7db067a7cac27859
#
_cell.length_a   1.000
_cell.length_b   1.000
_cell.length_c   1.000
_cell.angle_alpha   90.00
_cell.angle_beta   90.00
_cell.angle_gamma   90.00
#
_symmetry.space_group_name_H-M   'P 1'
#
loop_
_entity.id
_entity.type
_entity.pdbx_description
1 polymer ?
#
loop_
_entity_poly.entity_id
_entity_poly.type
_entity_poly.pdbx_seq_one_letter_code
_entity_poly.pdbx_strand_id
1 'polypeptide(L)'
;MAPLTRGQNQYRILMILLFWTFLIVGALFYIVPNPIINVFNIVSGKIGYFQPLPQNIEKFYLDLAVAYMSCVTAIAYLISRDVLKNINLTPVLLVGKTTSSLISLLSFFLYQRALLYLSNFVIDGSIVLIVLVFYLPVRKEIKA
;
A
#
# COMPACT_ATOMS: atom_id res chain seq x y z
N MET A 1 7.65 14.25 -26.87
CA MET A 1 6.55 14.03 -25.91
C MET A 1 5.98 15.39 -25.54
N ALA A 2 4.67 15.57 -25.57
CA ALA A 2 4.04 16.81 -25.10
C ALA A 2 4.36 17.00 -23.59
N PRO A 3 4.53 18.25 -23.12
CA PRO A 3 4.75 18.52 -21.71
C PRO A 3 3.52 18.06 -20.90
N LEU A 4 3.78 17.41 -19.77
CA LEU A 4 2.72 17.00 -18.84
C LEU A 4 2.03 18.22 -18.25
N THR A 5 0.71 18.17 -18.08
CA THR A 5 -0.03 19.17 -17.29
C THR A 5 0.44 19.16 -15.84
N ARG A 6 0.11 20.22 -15.09
CA ARG A 6 0.42 20.30 -13.66
C ARG A 6 -0.17 19.12 -12.88
N GLY A 7 -1.43 18.74 -13.17
CA GLY A 7 -2.11 17.59 -12.55
C GLY A 7 -1.41 16.26 -12.84
N GLN A 8 -1.06 16.04 -14.11
CA GLN A 8 -0.34 14.85 -14.53
C GLN A 8 1.05 14.73 -13.89
N ASN A 9 1.76 15.85 -13.75
CA ASN A 9 3.06 15.86 -13.08
C ASN A 9 2.96 15.58 -11.57
N GLN A 10 1.97 16.15 -10.89
CA GLN A 10 1.70 15.84 -9.47
C GLN A 10 1.37 14.36 -9.27
N TYR A 11 0.53 13.81 -10.16
CA TYR A 11 0.20 12.38 -10.12
C TYR A 11 1.42 11.50 -10.37
N ARG A 12 2.29 11.86 -11.30
CA ARG A 12 3.56 11.18 -11.55
C ARG A 12 4.44 11.17 -10.30
N ILE A 13 4.59 12.31 -9.61
CA ILE A 13 5.37 12.42 -8.37
C ILE A 13 4.79 11.50 -7.29
N LEU A 14 3.47 11.49 -7.12
CA LEU A 14 2.80 10.58 -6.22
C LEU A 14 3.15 9.12 -6.51
N MET A 15 3.10 8.71 -7.78
CA MET A 15 3.44 7.33 -8.17
C MET A 15 4.91 7.00 -7.92
N ILE A 16 5.84 7.95 -8.08
CA ILE A 16 7.26 7.76 -7.71
C ILE A 16 7.41 7.55 -6.20
N LEU A 17 6.71 8.34 -5.38
CA LEU A 17 6.74 8.19 -3.93
C LEU A 17 6.16 6.83 -3.51
N LEU A 18 5.03 6.42 -4.08
CA LEU A 18 4.42 5.12 -3.80
C LEU A 18 5.33 3.96 -4.25
N PHE A 19 5.97 4.06 -5.40
CA PHE A 19 6.95 3.07 -5.87
C PHE A 19 8.04 2.83 -4.81
N TRP A 20 8.70 3.90 -4.36
CA TRP A 20 9.76 3.77 -3.35
C TRP A 20 9.22 3.28 -2.00
N THR A 21 8.05 3.76 -1.58
CA THR A 21 7.41 3.30 -0.34
C THR A 21 7.12 1.80 -0.39
N PHE A 22 6.48 1.31 -1.44
CA PHE A 22 6.14 -0.12 -1.56
C PHE A 22 7.39 -0.99 -1.68
N LEU A 23 8.41 -0.53 -2.41
CA LEU A 23 9.68 -1.25 -2.55
C LEU A 23 10.38 -1.39 -1.19
N ILE A 24 10.52 -0.29 -0.45
CA ILE A 24 11.19 -0.28 0.85
C ILE A 24 10.39 -1.11 1.86
N VAL A 25 9.09 -0.90 1.97
CA VAL A 25 8.23 -1.63 2.92
C VAL A 25 8.22 -3.12 2.58
N GLY A 26 8.09 -3.49 1.31
CA GLY A 26 8.14 -4.89 0.88
C GLY A 26 9.47 -5.56 1.22
N ALA A 27 10.59 -4.88 0.96
CA ALA A 27 11.92 -5.37 1.33
C ALA A 27 12.10 -5.52 2.85
N LEU A 28 11.65 -4.56 3.63
CA LEU A 28 11.72 -4.62 5.10
C LEU A 28 10.91 -5.79 5.66
N PHE A 29 9.68 -6.01 5.15
CA PHE A 29 8.87 -7.15 5.57
C PHE A 29 9.51 -8.50 5.21
N TYR A 30 10.26 -8.57 4.11
CA TYR A 30 10.97 -9.78 3.73
C TYR A 30 12.22 -10.04 4.57
N ILE A 31 13.06 -9.00 4.77
CA ILE A 31 14.37 -9.12 5.42
C ILE A 31 14.25 -9.21 6.94
N VAL A 32 13.36 -8.39 7.54
CA VAL A 32 13.23 -8.23 8.99
C VAL A 32 11.79 -8.31 9.50
N PRO A 33 11.03 -9.39 9.20
CA PRO A 33 9.62 -9.47 9.59
C PRO A 33 9.41 -9.46 11.10
N ASN A 34 10.20 -10.25 11.84
CA ASN A 34 10.07 -10.37 13.29
C ASN A 34 10.38 -9.06 14.06
N PRO A 35 11.45 -8.30 13.76
CA PRO A 35 11.67 -6.97 14.31
C PRO A 35 10.51 -6.01 14.11
N ILE A 36 9.88 -6.00 12.91
CA ILE A 36 8.73 -5.14 12.63
C ILE A 36 7.57 -5.52 13.54
N ILE A 37 7.20 -6.81 13.59
CA ILE A 37 6.12 -7.31 14.47
C ILE A 37 6.42 -6.96 15.93
N ASN A 38 7.66 -7.12 16.37
CA ASN A 38 8.06 -6.81 17.75
C ASN A 38 7.86 -5.32 18.09
N VAL A 39 8.17 -4.40 17.19
CA VAL A 39 7.90 -2.96 17.39
C VAL A 39 6.40 -2.73 17.60
N PHE A 40 5.53 -3.33 16.77
CA PHE A 40 4.08 -3.23 16.93
C PHE A 40 3.60 -3.84 18.25
N ASN A 41 4.17 -4.97 18.66
CA ASN A 41 3.83 -5.63 19.94
C ASN A 41 4.24 -4.78 21.14
N ILE A 42 5.41 -4.14 21.12
CA ILE A 42 5.85 -3.21 22.17
C ILE A 42 4.90 -2.02 22.30
N VAL A 43 4.51 -1.40 21.18
CA VAL A 43 3.55 -0.30 21.18
C VAL A 43 2.18 -0.76 21.66
N SER A 44 1.72 -1.94 21.22
CA SER A 44 0.46 -2.57 21.65
C SER A 44 0.43 -2.77 23.18
N GLY A 45 1.54 -3.27 23.75
CA GLY A 45 1.67 -3.47 25.19
C GLY A 45 1.61 -2.17 26.00
N LYS A 46 2.17 -1.08 25.46
CA LYS A 46 2.09 0.24 26.13
C LYS A 46 0.69 0.84 26.11
N ILE A 47 -0.09 0.58 25.06
CA ILE A 47 -1.47 1.07 24.93
C ILE A 47 -2.43 0.20 25.77
N GLY A 48 -2.11 -1.10 25.95
CA GLY A 48 -2.88 -2.03 26.78
C GLY A 48 -4.21 -2.51 26.19
N TYR A 49 -4.58 -2.07 24.98
CA TYR A 49 -5.83 -2.44 24.30
C TYR A 49 -5.65 -3.53 23.23
N PHE A 50 -4.47 -3.59 22.63
CA PHE A 50 -4.20 -4.47 21.49
C PHE A 50 -3.53 -5.78 21.92
N GLN A 51 -3.85 -6.85 21.22
CA GLN A 51 -3.24 -8.16 21.42
C GLN A 51 -1.91 -8.28 20.65
N PRO A 52 -0.88 -8.90 21.23
CA PRO A 52 0.38 -9.11 20.53
C PRO A 52 0.22 -10.18 19.43
N LEU A 53 0.87 -9.96 18.29
CA LEU A 53 0.95 -10.93 17.21
C LEU A 53 2.06 -11.95 17.44
N PRO A 54 1.89 -13.21 16.99
CA PRO A 54 2.95 -14.19 17.00
C PRO A 54 4.12 -13.74 16.09
N GLN A 55 5.36 -13.99 16.51
CA GLN A 55 6.57 -13.60 15.78
C GLN A 55 6.93 -14.54 14.63
N ASN A 56 6.40 -15.75 14.61
CA ASN A 56 6.70 -16.75 13.58
C ASN A 56 5.57 -16.78 12.53
N ILE A 57 5.68 -15.92 11.53
CA ILE A 57 4.83 -16.03 10.34
C ILE A 57 5.41 -17.13 9.44
N GLU A 58 4.55 -18.06 9.00
CA GLU A 58 4.96 -19.05 8.01
C GLU A 58 5.51 -18.35 6.75
N LYS A 59 6.67 -18.80 6.29
CA LYS A 59 7.37 -18.21 5.13
C LYS A 59 6.47 -18.13 3.89
N PHE A 60 5.60 -19.11 3.68
CA PHE A 60 4.68 -19.13 2.55
C PHE A 60 3.78 -17.88 2.50
N TYR A 61 3.19 -17.47 3.63
CA TYR A 61 2.36 -16.25 3.67
C TYR A 61 3.19 -14.99 3.49
N LEU A 62 4.41 -14.99 3.97
CA LEU A 62 5.35 -13.89 3.76
C LEU A 62 5.70 -13.75 2.28
N ASP A 63 5.98 -14.86 1.59
CA ASP A 63 6.30 -14.87 0.16
C ASP A 63 5.11 -14.34 -0.66
N LEU A 64 3.88 -14.71 -0.33
CA LEU A 64 2.68 -14.17 -0.97
C LEU A 64 2.53 -12.65 -0.73
N ALA A 65 2.78 -12.19 0.48
CA ALA A 65 2.72 -10.76 0.80
C ALA A 65 3.78 -9.98 0.01
N VAL A 66 4.99 -10.50 -0.11
CA VAL A 66 6.08 -9.89 -0.88
C VAL A 66 5.77 -9.91 -2.38
N ALA A 67 5.22 -10.99 -2.90
CA ALA A 67 4.76 -11.07 -4.30
C ALA A 67 3.69 -10.00 -4.59
N TYR A 68 2.69 -9.84 -3.70
CA TYR A 68 1.71 -8.78 -3.80
C TYR A 68 2.35 -7.38 -3.77
N MET A 69 3.27 -7.12 -2.83
CA MET A 69 3.98 -5.84 -2.75
C MET A 69 4.81 -5.56 -4.01
N SER A 70 5.41 -6.59 -4.61
CA SER A 70 6.14 -6.47 -5.87
C SER A 70 5.21 -6.07 -7.03
N CYS A 71 4.00 -6.63 -7.09
CA CYS A 71 3.00 -6.27 -8.10
C CYS A 71 2.59 -4.79 -7.98
N VAL A 72 2.22 -4.31 -6.78
CA VAL A 72 1.82 -2.91 -6.61
C VAL A 72 2.98 -1.94 -6.82
N THR A 73 4.22 -2.36 -6.49
CA THR A 73 5.44 -1.61 -6.78
C THR A 73 5.64 -1.46 -8.29
N ALA A 74 5.51 -2.55 -9.05
CA ALA A 74 5.65 -2.55 -10.51
C ALA A 74 4.57 -1.66 -11.16
N ILE A 75 3.33 -1.71 -10.70
CA ILE A 75 2.24 -0.86 -11.20
C ILE A 75 2.57 0.63 -10.96
N ALA A 76 2.97 1.00 -9.75
CA ALA A 76 3.34 2.38 -9.42
C ALA A 76 4.52 2.86 -10.28
N TYR A 77 5.54 2.01 -10.50
CA TYR A 77 6.67 2.29 -11.39
C TYR A 77 6.22 2.54 -12.83
N LEU A 78 5.41 1.65 -13.40
CA LEU A 78 4.95 1.77 -14.78
C LEU A 78 4.15 3.07 -14.99
N ILE A 79 3.26 3.43 -14.07
CA ILE A 79 2.50 4.67 -14.14
C ILE A 79 3.45 5.88 -14.03
N SER A 80 4.44 5.84 -13.14
CA SER A 80 5.40 6.93 -12.96
C SER A 80 6.28 7.18 -14.20
N ARG A 81 6.55 6.13 -14.98
CA ARG A 81 7.36 6.24 -16.22
C ARG A 81 6.59 6.91 -17.36
N ASP A 82 5.32 6.57 -17.51
CA ASP A 82 4.45 7.16 -18.52
C ASP A 82 3.00 7.18 -18.01
N VAL A 83 2.60 8.32 -17.47
CA VAL A 83 1.26 8.53 -16.90
C VAL A 83 0.18 8.35 -17.95
N LEU A 84 0.37 8.91 -19.15
CA LEU A 84 -0.65 8.92 -20.20
C LEU A 84 -0.93 7.51 -20.72
N LYS A 85 0.12 6.72 -20.89
CA LYS A 85 0.02 5.34 -21.38
C LYS A 85 -0.51 4.38 -20.31
N ASN A 86 -0.09 4.55 -19.06
CA ASN A 86 -0.27 3.55 -18.01
C ASN A 86 -1.33 3.92 -16.98
N ILE A 87 -2.05 5.03 -17.12
CA ILE A 87 -3.08 5.47 -16.18
C ILE A 87 -4.18 4.41 -15.95
N ASN A 88 -4.43 3.56 -16.93
CA ASN A 88 -5.40 2.47 -16.84
C ASN A 88 -4.99 1.35 -15.87
N LEU A 89 -3.74 1.33 -15.38
CA LEU A 89 -3.30 0.43 -14.32
C LEU A 89 -3.71 0.90 -12.92
N THR A 90 -4.08 2.17 -12.77
CA THR A 90 -4.49 2.75 -11.48
C THR A 90 -5.66 2.01 -10.83
N PRO A 91 -6.73 1.62 -11.53
CA PRO A 91 -7.81 0.82 -10.93
C PRO A 91 -7.32 -0.49 -10.32
N VAL A 92 -6.33 -1.15 -10.92
CA VAL A 92 -5.75 -2.40 -10.38
C VAL A 92 -5.05 -2.14 -9.04
N LEU A 93 -4.26 -1.07 -8.97
CA LEU A 93 -3.62 -0.63 -7.72
C LEU A 93 -4.66 -0.30 -6.65
N LEU A 94 -5.72 0.43 -7.02
CA LEU A 94 -6.81 0.80 -6.12
C LEU A 94 -7.54 -0.43 -5.58
N VAL A 95 -7.89 -1.40 -6.44
CA VAL A 95 -8.54 -2.66 -6.03
C VAL A 95 -7.64 -3.40 -5.05
N GLY A 96 -6.34 -3.57 -5.37
CA GLY A 96 -5.41 -4.26 -4.49
C GLY A 96 -5.31 -3.61 -3.11
N LYS A 97 -5.16 -2.27 -3.05
CA LYS A 97 -5.05 -1.53 -1.79
C LYS A 97 -6.36 -1.49 -1.00
N THR A 98 -7.50 -1.35 -1.68
CA THR A 98 -8.82 -1.43 -1.02
C THR A 98 -9.04 -2.81 -0.41
N THR A 99 -8.74 -3.88 -1.15
CA THR A 99 -8.86 -5.25 -0.65
C THR A 99 -7.96 -5.48 0.56
N SER A 100 -6.69 -5.07 0.50
CA SER A 100 -5.75 -5.18 1.62
C SER A 100 -6.25 -4.44 2.86
N SER A 101 -6.75 -3.20 2.69
CA SER A 101 -7.33 -2.39 3.75
C SER A 101 -8.53 -3.08 4.40
N LEU A 102 -9.51 -3.52 3.60
CA LEU A 102 -10.72 -4.17 4.10
C LEU A 102 -10.45 -5.50 4.79
N ILE A 103 -9.58 -6.35 4.22
CA ILE A 103 -9.19 -7.62 4.85
C ILE A 103 -8.51 -7.37 6.19
N SER A 104 -7.64 -6.36 6.28
CA SER A 104 -6.99 -6.00 7.55
C SER A 104 -8.00 -5.55 8.61
N LEU A 105 -9.02 -4.77 8.21
CA LEU A 105 -10.10 -4.38 9.11
C LEU A 105 -10.92 -5.58 9.58
N LEU A 106 -11.28 -6.48 8.66
CA LEU A 106 -11.98 -7.72 9.00
C LEU A 106 -11.15 -8.60 9.94
N SER A 107 -9.85 -8.74 9.66
CA SER A 107 -8.95 -9.52 10.52
C SER A 107 -8.86 -8.94 11.93
N PHE A 108 -8.86 -7.61 12.06
CA PHE A 108 -8.88 -6.93 13.34
C PHE A 108 -10.13 -7.28 14.17
N PHE A 109 -11.30 -7.36 13.54
CA PHE A 109 -12.55 -7.66 14.26
C PHE A 109 -12.81 -9.15 14.45
N LEU A 110 -12.48 -9.99 13.45
CA LEU A 110 -12.87 -11.40 13.43
C LEU A 110 -11.83 -12.34 14.04
N TYR A 111 -10.54 -11.99 13.95
CA TYR A 111 -9.47 -12.89 14.40
C TYR A 111 -8.73 -12.36 15.62
N GLN A 112 -8.12 -11.18 15.50
CA GLN A 112 -7.27 -10.67 16.55
C GLN A 112 -7.18 -9.15 16.52
N ARG A 113 -7.45 -8.49 17.65
CA ARG A 113 -7.34 -7.03 17.79
C ARG A 113 -5.88 -6.58 17.88
N ALA A 114 -5.11 -6.84 16.82
CA ALA A 114 -3.72 -6.45 16.76
C ALA A 114 -3.54 -5.06 16.12
N LEU A 115 -2.65 -4.26 16.68
CA LEU A 115 -2.35 -2.91 16.18
C LEU A 115 -1.87 -2.92 14.73
N LEU A 116 -1.14 -3.97 14.31
CA LEU A 116 -0.66 -4.11 12.93
C LEU A 116 -1.81 -4.14 11.92
N TYR A 117 -2.90 -4.86 12.19
CA TYR A 117 -4.06 -4.90 11.29
C TYR A 117 -4.74 -3.54 11.18
N LEU A 118 -4.93 -2.85 12.31
CA LEU A 118 -5.53 -1.51 12.28
C LEU A 118 -4.64 -0.51 11.54
N SER A 119 -3.33 -0.56 11.76
CA SER A 119 -2.37 0.29 11.06
C SER A 119 -2.39 0.04 9.55
N ASN A 120 -2.42 -1.23 9.12
CA ASN A 120 -2.49 -1.55 7.69
C ASN A 120 -3.80 -1.07 7.05
N PHE A 121 -4.93 -1.21 7.76
CA PHE A 121 -6.21 -0.66 7.32
C PHE A 121 -6.13 0.86 7.09
N VAL A 122 -5.59 1.61 8.04
CA VAL A 122 -5.49 3.07 7.96
C VAL A 122 -4.50 3.49 6.86
N ILE A 123 -3.33 2.86 6.77
CA ILE A 123 -2.31 3.20 5.79
C ILE A 123 -2.80 2.91 4.37
N ASP A 124 -3.27 1.69 4.10
CA ASP A 124 -3.72 1.30 2.76
C ASP A 124 -4.98 2.07 2.35
N GLY A 125 -5.92 2.30 3.28
CA GLY A 125 -7.09 3.13 3.05
C GLY A 125 -6.74 4.59 2.73
N SER A 126 -5.77 5.16 3.44
CA SER A 126 -5.26 6.51 3.14
C SER A 126 -4.61 6.58 1.75
N ILE A 127 -3.84 5.57 1.36
CA ILE A 127 -3.26 5.48 0.01
C ILE A 127 -4.36 5.47 -1.05
N VAL A 128 -5.43 4.68 -0.86
CA VAL A 128 -6.58 4.65 -1.78
C VAL A 128 -7.18 6.03 -1.96
N LEU A 129 -7.46 6.74 -0.86
CA LEU A 129 -8.05 8.09 -0.90
C LEU A 129 -7.13 9.07 -1.61
N ILE A 130 -5.85 9.11 -1.26
CA ILE A 130 -4.87 10.00 -1.90
C ILE A 130 -4.77 9.72 -3.39
N VAL A 131 -4.63 8.45 -3.78
CA VAL A 131 -4.55 8.07 -5.21
C VAL A 131 -5.81 8.50 -5.95
N LEU A 132 -7.01 8.31 -5.38
CA LEU A 132 -8.27 8.72 -6.01
C LEU A 132 -8.34 10.23 -6.24
N VAL A 133 -7.94 11.04 -5.26
CA VAL A 133 -7.93 12.51 -5.35
C VAL A 133 -7.09 13.00 -6.52
N PHE A 134 -5.94 12.39 -6.77
CA PHE A 134 -5.09 12.77 -7.90
C PHE A 134 -5.47 12.09 -9.22
N TYR A 135 -5.97 10.87 -9.18
CA TYR A 135 -6.33 10.08 -10.36
C TYR A 135 -7.55 10.62 -11.10
N LEU A 136 -8.62 10.97 -10.36
CA LEU A 136 -9.89 11.35 -10.99
C LEU A 136 -9.78 12.60 -11.88
N PRO A 137 -9.11 13.70 -11.45
CA PRO A 137 -8.88 14.86 -12.33
C PRO A 137 -8.06 14.50 -13.56
N VAL A 138 -6.91 13.81 -13.37
CA VAL A 138 -6.02 13.43 -14.47
C VAL A 138 -6.73 12.54 -15.49
N ARG A 139 -7.55 11.60 -15.03
CA ARG A 139 -8.34 10.75 -15.93
C ARG A 139 -9.36 11.54 -16.74
N LYS A 140 -9.98 12.59 -16.15
CA LYS A 140 -10.91 13.47 -16.88
C LYS A 140 -10.17 14.28 -17.96
N GLU A 141 -9.01 14.83 -17.63
CA GLU A 141 -8.17 15.58 -18.60
C GLU A 141 -7.77 14.75 -19.82
N ILE A 142 -7.45 13.46 -19.61
CA ILE A 142 -7.02 12.56 -20.72
C ILE A 142 -8.19 12.15 -21.62
N LYS A 143 -9.43 12.15 -21.09
CA LYS A 143 -10.62 11.76 -21.84
C LYS A 143 -11.30 12.93 -22.57
N ALA A 144 -10.97 14.18 -22.20
CA ALA A 144 -11.47 15.39 -22.86
C ALA A 144 -10.67 15.70 -24.12
#